data_f22650781488e931bea90632ea0e8a9f
#
_entry.id   f22650781488e931bea90632ea0e8a9f
#
_cell.length_a   1.000
_cell.length_b   1.000
_cell.length_c   1.000
_cell.angle_alpha   90.00
_cell.angle_beta   90.00
_cell.angle_gamma   90.00
#
_symmetry.space_group_name_H-M   'P 1'
#
loop_
_entity.id
_entity.type
_entity.pdbx_description
1 polymer ?
#
loop_
_entity_poly.entity_id
_entity_poly.type
_entity_poly.pdbx_seq_one_letter_code
_entity_poly.pdbx_strand_id
1 'polypeptide(L)'
;HYSSRRQRQMCIRDSITPQYISDLISWGAIGARTTESQVHRELASGLSCPVGFKNSTNGSIQVAIDAIGSASQPHIFLSITKEGKSAIFNSSGNKDCHVILRGGKIPNFESKFIKETSNLLSNSGNPSSLMVDMSHGNSQKQFKKQLLVNKDIADQIASGERSIFGVMIESNLVEGNQSIGPKESLTYGQSITDACVNWEDTEIMLNLLSSAVKSRRKNLEETA
;
A
#
# COMPACT_ATOMS: atom_id res chain seq x y z
N HIS A 1 12.26 3.66 19.23
CA HIS A 1 11.28 2.63 19.64
C HIS A 1 9.85 2.90 19.15
N TYR A 2 9.43 4.15 19.04
CA TYR A 2 8.09 4.52 18.60
C TYR A 2 7.88 4.28 17.08
N SER A 3 8.88 4.55 16.26
CA SER A 3 8.85 4.38 14.80
C SER A 3 8.76 2.91 14.40
N SER A 4 9.46 2.00 15.08
CA SER A 4 9.45 0.57 14.76
C SER A 4 8.11 -0.13 15.06
N ARG A 5 7.34 0.36 16.06
CA ARG A 5 6.01 -0.17 16.34
C ARG A 5 5.00 0.24 15.26
N ARG A 6 5.07 1.48 14.77
CA ARG A 6 4.19 1.94 13.68
C ARG A 6 4.37 1.13 12.40
N GLN A 7 5.61 0.85 12.02
CA GLN A 7 5.90 0.04 10.82
C GLN A 7 5.41 -1.40 10.95
N ARG A 8 5.58 -2.04 12.09
CA ARG A 8 5.09 -3.41 12.32
C ARG A 8 3.57 -3.53 12.25
N GLN A 9 2.86 -2.50 12.63
CA GLN A 9 1.39 -2.49 12.65
C GLN A 9 0.78 -2.24 11.27
N MET A 10 1.50 -1.65 10.33
CA MET A 10 1.07 -1.53 8.94
C MET A 10 0.87 -2.90 8.26
N CYS A 11 1.53 -3.94 8.74
CA CYS A 11 1.44 -5.29 8.21
C CYS A 11 0.33 -6.15 8.83
N ILE A 12 -0.47 -5.64 9.76
CA ILE A 12 -1.62 -6.37 10.35
C ILE A 12 -2.79 -6.28 9.39
N ARG A 13 -2.73 -7.06 8.34
CA ARG A 13 -3.69 -7.04 7.23
C ARG A 13 -5.05 -7.65 7.54
N ASP A 14 -5.18 -8.43 8.61
CA ASP A 14 -6.38 -9.18 8.94
C ASP A 14 -6.98 -8.77 10.31
N SER A 15 -6.56 -7.63 10.86
CA SER A 15 -7.11 -7.12 12.11
C SER A 15 -8.48 -6.51 11.89
N ILE A 16 -9.48 -7.03 12.57
CA ILE A 16 -10.85 -6.47 12.63
C ILE A 16 -11.03 -5.54 13.82
N THR A 17 -9.98 -5.24 14.55
CA THR A 17 -9.99 -4.40 15.77
C THR A 17 -8.96 -3.27 15.69
N PRO A 18 -8.97 -2.43 14.63
CA PRO A 18 -7.97 -1.38 14.45
C PRO A 18 -8.03 -0.30 15.54
N GLN A 19 -9.15 -0.17 16.25
CA GLN A 19 -9.35 0.81 17.32
C GLN A 19 -8.34 0.69 18.46
N TYR A 20 -7.77 -0.51 18.70
CA TYR A 20 -6.75 -0.69 19.75
C TYR A 20 -5.39 -0.10 19.39
N ILE A 21 -5.15 0.16 18.11
CA ILE A 21 -3.86 0.62 17.60
C ILE A 21 -3.98 1.88 16.73
N SER A 22 -5.19 2.39 16.50
CA SER A 22 -5.44 3.50 15.57
C SER A 22 -4.63 4.76 15.90
N ASP A 23 -4.40 5.04 17.18
CA ASP A 23 -3.59 6.18 17.65
C ASP A 23 -2.10 6.06 17.25
N LEU A 24 -1.65 4.85 16.91
CA LEU A 24 -0.26 4.53 16.56
C LEU A 24 -0.03 4.34 15.07
N ILE A 25 -1.10 4.43 14.26
CA ILE A 25 -1.07 4.19 12.82
C ILE A 25 -1.30 5.51 12.09
N SER A 26 -0.43 5.81 11.12
CA SER A 26 -0.55 6.98 10.25
C SER A 26 -0.94 6.64 8.82
N TRP A 27 -0.97 5.36 8.46
CA TRP A 27 -1.38 4.84 7.17
C TRP A 27 -1.71 3.34 7.30
N GLY A 28 -2.74 2.90 6.59
CA GLY A 28 -3.16 1.50 6.56
C GLY A 28 -3.31 0.97 5.14
N ALA A 29 -3.38 -0.35 4.99
CA ALA A 29 -3.64 -0.99 3.70
C ALA A 29 -4.56 -2.20 3.84
N ILE A 30 -5.43 -2.37 2.86
CA ILE A 30 -6.27 -3.55 2.69
C ILE A 30 -5.67 -4.44 1.62
N GLY A 31 -5.42 -5.70 1.98
CA GLY A 31 -4.81 -6.69 1.10
C GLY A 31 -5.71 -7.11 -0.05
N ALA A 32 -5.10 -7.58 -1.15
CA ALA A 32 -5.82 -7.99 -2.37
C ALA A 32 -6.90 -9.05 -2.16
N ARG A 33 -6.77 -9.89 -1.12
CA ARG A 33 -7.75 -10.94 -0.78
C ARG A 33 -8.94 -10.41 0.02
N THR A 34 -8.81 -9.25 0.61
CA THR A 34 -9.80 -8.64 1.51
C THR A 34 -10.39 -7.32 0.98
N THR A 35 -9.95 -6.85 -0.18
CA THR A 35 -10.48 -5.63 -0.83
C THR A 35 -12.00 -5.74 -1.13
N GLU A 36 -12.51 -6.94 -1.39
CA GLU A 36 -13.95 -7.20 -1.60
C GLU A 36 -14.75 -7.30 -0.29
N SER A 37 -14.06 -7.43 0.85
CA SER A 37 -14.70 -7.65 2.15
C SER A 37 -15.41 -6.39 2.64
N GLN A 38 -16.73 -6.49 2.87
CA GLN A 38 -17.54 -5.41 3.42
C GLN A 38 -17.02 -4.95 4.79
N VAL A 39 -16.65 -5.88 5.66
CA VAL A 39 -16.10 -5.57 6.99
C VAL A 39 -14.86 -4.68 6.89
N HIS A 40 -13.96 -4.96 5.95
CA HIS A 40 -12.74 -4.16 5.77
C HIS A 40 -13.04 -2.76 5.19
N ARG A 41 -14.04 -2.64 4.33
CA ARG A 41 -14.50 -1.34 3.80
C ARG A 41 -15.14 -0.49 4.90
N GLU A 42 -15.97 -1.09 5.75
CA GLU A 42 -16.58 -0.45 6.92
C GLU A 42 -15.52 0.03 7.91
N LEU A 43 -14.55 -0.84 8.26
CA LEU A 43 -13.43 -0.48 9.14
C LEU A 43 -12.62 0.67 8.56
N ALA A 44 -12.29 0.62 7.26
CA ALA A 44 -11.56 1.69 6.59
C ALA A 44 -12.31 3.02 6.63
N SER A 45 -13.66 2.99 6.52
CA SER A 45 -14.51 4.19 6.59
C SER A 45 -14.45 4.89 7.95
N GLY A 46 -14.11 4.16 9.00
CA GLY A 46 -14.02 4.68 10.37
C GLY A 46 -12.61 5.08 10.80
N LEU A 47 -11.59 4.88 9.96
CA LEU A 47 -10.22 5.27 10.29
C LEU A 47 -9.95 6.73 9.96
N SER A 48 -9.17 7.40 10.83
CA SER A 48 -8.72 8.78 10.67
C SER A 48 -7.39 8.91 9.92
N CYS A 49 -6.85 7.81 9.40
CA CYS A 49 -5.63 7.80 8.60
C CYS A 49 -5.96 7.38 7.15
N PRO A 50 -5.11 7.72 6.16
CA PRO A 50 -5.24 7.22 4.80
C PRO A 50 -5.19 5.69 4.74
N VAL A 51 -6.03 5.09 3.87
CA VAL A 51 -6.10 3.64 3.67
C VAL A 51 -5.97 3.29 2.20
N GLY A 52 -4.95 2.49 1.87
CA GLY A 52 -4.75 1.98 0.53
C GLY A 52 -5.46 0.65 0.30
N PHE A 53 -6.21 0.53 -0.80
CA PHE A 53 -6.83 -0.72 -1.22
C PHE A 53 -6.06 -1.34 -2.39
N LYS A 54 -5.52 -2.53 -2.20
CA LYS A 54 -4.83 -3.26 -3.27
C LYS A 54 -5.83 -3.78 -4.31
N ASN A 55 -5.49 -3.69 -5.60
CA ASN A 55 -6.25 -4.41 -6.62
C ASN A 55 -6.28 -5.92 -6.32
N SER A 56 -7.31 -6.61 -6.81
CA SER A 56 -7.49 -8.03 -6.53
C SER A 56 -6.35 -8.91 -7.05
N THR A 57 -6.27 -10.14 -6.58
CA THR A 57 -5.20 -11.09 -6.94
C THR A 57 -5.19 -11.46 -8.42
N ASN A 58 -6.33 -11.36 -9.12
CA ASN A 58 -6.43 -11.59 -10.56
C ASN A 58 -6.03 -10.36 -11.40
N GLY A 59 -5.81 -9.20 -10.75
CA GLY A 59 -5.41 -7.95 -11.39
C GLY A 59 -6.53 -6.93 -11.57
N SER A 60 -7.78 -7.24 -11.18
CA SER A 60 -8.91 -6.29 -11.31
C SER A 60 -8.69 -5.05 -10.46
N ILE A 61 -8.65 -3.89 -11.11
CA ILE A 61 -8.53 -2.57 -10.48
C ILE A 61 -9.89 -2.08 -10.02
N GLN A 62 -10.96 -2.43 -10.74
CA GLN A 62 -12.34 -1.98 -10.44
C GLN A 62 -12.72 -2.30 -9.00
N VAL A 63 -12.37 -3.48 -8.50
CA VAL A 63 -12.64 -3.89 -7.11
C VAL A 63 -12.05 -2.92 -6.08
N ALA A 64 -10.84 -2.38 -6.33
CA ALA A 64 -10.23 -1.39 -5.45
C ALA A 64 -10.90 -0.02 -5.58
N ILE A 65 -11.32 0.37 -6.79
CA ILE A 65 -12.09 1.61 -7.01
C ILE A 65 -13.43 1.55 -6.28
N ASP A 66 -14.16 0.43 -6.38
CA ASP A 66 -15.42 0.22 -5.67
C ASP A 66 -15.20 0.24 -4.14
N ALA A 67 -14.08 -0.31 -3.68
CA ALA A 67 -13.75 -0.32 -2.26
C ALA A 67 -13.48 1.08 -1.70
N ILE A 68 -12.71 1.92 -2.39
CA ILE A 68 -12.48 3.31 -1.96
C ILE A 68 -13.76 4.13 -2.04
N GLY A 69 -14.58 3.93 -3.06
CA GLY A 69 -15.90 4.55 -3.19
C GLY A 69 -16.81 4.19 -2.00
N SER A 70 -16.87 2.92 -1.63
CA SER A 70 -17.61 2.45 -0.45
C SER A 70 -17.04 3.02 0.84
N ALA A 71 -15.73 2.90 1.08
CA ALA A 71 -15.10 3.36 2.31
C ALA A 71 -15.16 4.89 2.51
N SER A 72 -15.36 5.66 1.43
CA SER A 72 -15.54 7.11 1.49
C SER A 72 -16.91 7.55 2.02
N GLN A 73 -17.88 6.62 2.08
CA GLN A 73 -19.23 6.91 2.55
C GLN A 73 -19.40 6.58 4.05
N PRO A 74 -20.39 7.19 4.72
CA PRO A 74 -20.75 6.83 6.08
C PRO A 74 -21.27 5.39 6.16
N HIS A 75 -20.89 4.69 7.23
CA HIS A 75 -21.37 3.33 7.51
C HIS A 75 -21.83 3.19 8.95
N ILE A 76 -22.78 2.26 9.16
CA ILE A 76 -23.22 1.81 10.49
C ILE A 76 -22.90 0.32 10.59
N PHE A 77 -22.02 -0.05 11.52
CA PHE A 77 -21.57 -1.44 11.67
C PHE A 77 -21.27 -1.80 13.13
N LEU A 78 -21.26 -3.10 13.40
CA LEU A 78 -20.91 -3.61 14.73
C LEU A 78 -19.38 -3.70 14.86
N SER A 79 -18.86 -3.19 15.95
CA SER A 79 -17.44 -3.33 16.30
C SER A 79 -17.26 -3.37 17.81
N ILE A 80 -16.01 -3.41 18.27
CA ILE A 80 -15.63 -3.52 19.66
C ILE A 80 -14.99 -2.22 20.11
N THR A 81 -15.42 -1.68 21.26
CA THR A 81 -14.80 -0.49 21.88
C THR A 81 -13.41 -0.80 22.43
N LYS A 82 -12.64 0.23 22.80
CA LYS A 82 -11.33 0.05 23.46
C LYS A 82 -11.42 -0.72 24.78
N GLU A 83 -12.59 -0.72 25.43
CA GLU A 83 -12.87 -1.47 26.67
C GLU A 83 -13.34 -2.92 26.39
N GLY A 84 -13.34 -3.36 25.12
CA GLY A 84 -13.71 -4.72 24.73
C GLY A 84 -15.22 -4.98 24.73
N LYS A 85 -16.05 -3.95 24.67
CA LYS A 85 -17.52 -4.07 24.62
C LYS A 85 -18.02 -3.95 23.17
N SER A 86 -19.00 -4.79 22.82
CA SER A 86 -19.68 -4.66 21.52
C SER A 86 -20.47 -3.35 21.47
N ALA A 87 -20.39 -2.65 20.35
CA ALA A 87 -21.09 -1.40 20.10
C ALA A 87 -21.44 -1.24 18.63
N ILE A 88 -22.43 -0.39 18.35
CA ILE A 88 -22.77 0.08 17.01
C ILE A 88 -21.91 1.32 16.75
N PHE A 89 -21.10 1.26 15.70
CA PHE A 89 -20.27 2.36 15.24
C PHE A 89 -20.94 3.09 14.08
N ASN A 90 -20.89 4.42 14.12
CA ASN A 90 -21.24 5.27 12.99
C ASN A 90 -19.97 5.92 12.48
N SER A 91 -19.55 5.62 11.26
CA SER A 91 -18.43 6.28 10.59
C SER A 91 -18.93 7.44 9.74
N SER A 92 -18.07 8.43 9.51
CA SER A 92 -18.34 9.55 8.59
C SER A 92 -17.85 9.29 7.16
N GLY A 93 -17.22 8.15 6.93
CA GLY A 93 -16.47 7.85 5.72
C GLY A 93 -15.04 8.38 5.78
N ASN A 94 -14.15 7.73 5.01
CA ASN A 94 -12.73 8.07 4.90
C ASN A 94 -12.41 8.49 3.46
N LYS A 95 -12.26 9.80 3.24
CA LYS A 95 -11.97 10.38 1.92
C LYS A 95 -10.51 10.23 1.49
N ASP A 96 -9.63 9.80 2.39
CA ASP A 96 -8.20 9.62 2.13
C ASP A 96 -7.86 8.18 1.70
N CYS A 97 -8.88 7.42 1.27
CA CYS A 97 -8.69 6.10 0.67
C CYS A 97 -8.12 6.21 -0.75
N HIS A 98 -7.23 5.28 -1.12
CA HIS A 98 -6.57 5.29 -2.43
C HIS A 98 -6.30 3.88 -2.94
N VAL A 99 -6.05 3.76 -4.25
CA VAL A 99 -5.71 2.48 -4.90
C VAL A 99 -4.21 2.18 -4.75
N ILE A 100 -3.89 0.90 -4.55
CA ILE A 100 -2.54 0.37 -4.62
C ILE A 100 -2.48 -0.65 -5.76
N LEU A 101 -1.65 -0.38 -6.76
CA LEU A 101 -1.37 -1.32 -7.84
C LEU A 101 -0.33 -2.36 -7.38
N ARG A 102 -0.72 -3.61 -7.28
CA ARG A 102 0.13 -4.72 -6.80
C ARG A 102 0.44 -5.78 -7.85
N GLY A 103 0.01 -5.57 -9.10
CA GLY A 103 0.02 -6.59 -10.11
C GLY A 103 -1.08 -7.64 -9.94
N GLY A 104 -1.13 -8.57 -10.86
CA GLY A 104 -2.04 -9.70 -10.85
C GLY A 104 -1.38 -10.90 -11.54
N LYS A 105 -2.02 -11.47 -12.56
CA LYS A 105 -1.41 -12.46 -13.47
C LYS A 105 -0.25 -11.84 -14.26
N ILE A 106 -0.36 -10.55 -14.55
CA ILE A 106 0.68 -9.73 -15.16
C ILE A 106 0.99 -8.54 -14.23
N PRO A 107 2.21 -7.97 -14.29
CA PRO A 107 2.53 -6.70 -13.66
C PRO A 107 1.64 -5.57 -14.14
N ASN A 108 1.41 -4.54 -13.30
CA ASN A 108 0.60 -3.36 -13.63
C ASN A 108 1.23 -2.03 -13.19
N PHE A 109 2.56 -1.96 -13.15
CA PHE A 109 3.33 -0.77 -12.79
C PHE A 109 3.76 0.09 -13.97
N GLU A 110 3.71 -0.44 -15.19
CA GLU A 110 4.09 0.29 -16.41
C GLU A 110 3.19 1.51 -16.64
N SER A 111 3.72 2.54 -17.29
CA SER A 111 3.06 3.84 -17.54
C SER A 111 1.65 3.73 -18.11
N LYS A 112 1.39 2.75 -18.99
CA LYS A 112 0.06 2.52 -19.55
C LYS A 112 -0.97 2.19 -18.49
N PHE A 113 -0.63 1.31 -17.51
CA PHE A 113 -1.53 0.92 -16.44
C PHE A 113 -1.72 2.03 -15.40
N ILE A 114 -0.66 2.82 -15.15
CA ILE A 114 -0.73 3.99 -14.29
C ILE A 114 -1.75 5.00 -14.85
N LYS A 115 -1.61 5.36 -16.13
CA LYS A 115 -2.52 6.29 -16.81
C LYS A 115 -3.94 5.77 -16.90
N GLU A 116 -4.11 4.49 -17.24
CA GLU A 116 -5.42 3.84 -17.31
C GLU A 116 -6.13 3.86 -15.96
N THR A 117 -5.41 3.50 -14.88
CA THR A 117 -5.94 3.53 -13.52
C THR A 117 -6.29 4.95 -13.07
N SER A 118 -5.41 5.92 -13.35
CA SER A 118 -5.64 7.33 -13.02
C SER A 118 -6.90 7.87 -13.71
N ASN A 119 -7.12 7.50 -14.98
CA ASN A 119 -8.33 7.85 -15.72
C ASN A 119 -9.58 7.20 -15.14
N LEU A 120 -9.52 5.91 -14.79
CA LEU A 120 -10.64 5.19 -14.15
C LEU A 120 -11.02 5.83 -12.80
N LEU A 121 -10.04 6.22 -12.01
CA LEU A 121 -10.24 6.92 -10.74
C LEU A 121 -10.94 8.27 -10.98
N SER A 122 -10.44 9.08 -11.91
CA SER A 122 -11.05 10.37 -12.26
C SER A 122 -12.49 10.23 -12.74
N ASN A 123 -12.75 9.25 -13.60
CA ASN A 123 -14.10 8.99 -14.13
C ASN A 123 -15.08 8.53 -13.04
N SER A 124 -14.57 7.94 -11.96
CA SER A 124 -15.35 7.50 -10.80
C SER A 124 -15.48 8.58 -9.72
N GLY A 125 -15.02 9.81 -9.98
CA GLY A 125 -15.06 10.92 -9.01
C GLY A 125 -14.08 10.78 -7.85
N ASN A 126 -13.09 9.89 -7.96
CA ASN A 126 -12.05 9.69 -6.96
C ASN A 126 -10.77 10.49 -7.31
N PRO A 127 -9.91 10.79 -6.33
CA PRO A 127 -8.59 11.33 -6.62
C PRO A 127 -7.81 10.44 -7.59
N SER A 128 -7.24 11.03 -8.64
CA SER A 128 -6.49 10.31 -9.68
C SER A 128 -5.13 9.76 -9.23
N SER A 129 -4.77 10.01 -7.97
CA SER A 129 -3.50 9.58 -7.38
C SER A 129 -3.58 8.14 -6.91
N LEU A 130 -2.47 7.41 -7.07
CA LEU A 130 -2.35 6.00 -6.72
C LEU A 130 -0.98 5.67 -6.14
N MET A 131 -0.90 4.53 -5.44
CA MET A 131 0.35 3.97 -4.93
C MET A 131 0.73 2.73 -5.75
N VAL A 132 2.01 2.46 -5.90
CA VAL A 132 2.52 1.24 -6.55
C VAL A 132 3.23 0.35 -5.54
N ASP A 133 2.76 -0.88 -5.42
CA ASP A 133 3.44 -1.95 -4.68
C ASP A 133 4.46 -2.62 -5.62
N MET A 134 5.73 -2.47 -5.33
CA MET A 134 6.83 -2.97 -6.17
C MET A 134 7.05 -4.48 -6.04
N SER A 135 6.45 -5.09 -5.02
CA SER A 135 6.51 -6.53 -4.77
C SER A 135 5.35 -7.30 -5.42
N HIS A 136 4.98 -8.42 -4.88
CA HIS A 136 3.84 -9.26 -5.24
C HIS A 136 3.77 -9.61 -6.74
N GLY A 137 2.67 -9.25 -7.41
CA GLY A 137 2.47 -9.49 -8.84
C GLY A 137 3.40 -8.65 -9.72
N ASN A 138 3.75 -7.45 -9.27
CA ASN A 138 4.64 -6.54 -10.00
C ASN A 138 6.08 -7.08 -10.08
N SER A 139 6.58 -7.69 -9.03
CA SER A 139 7.88 -8.39 -9.03
C SER A 139 7.79 -9.86 -9.44
N GLN A 140 6.57 -10.36 -9.78
CA GLN A 140 6.32 -11.77 -10.02
C GLN A 140 6.78 -12.66 -8.85
N LYS A 141 6.66 -12.18 -7.61
CA LYS A 141 7.13 -12.80 -6.36
C LYS A 141 8.65 -13.06 -6.31
N GLN A 142 9.42 -12.40 -7.15
CA GLN A 142 10.88 -12.45 -7.12
C GLN A 142 11.39 -11.15 -6.47
N PHE A 143 11.76 -11.21 -5.19
CA PHE A 143 12.03 -10.01 -4.39
C PHE A 143 13.09 -9.08 -5.01
N LYS A 144 14.13 -9.62 -5.66
CA LYS A 144 15.14 -8.81 -6.38
C LYS A 144 14.56 -8.03 -7.57
N LYS A 145 13.45 -8.47 -8.16
CA LYS A 145 12.79 -7.71 -9.24
C LYS A 145 12.16 -6.41 -8.75
N GLN A 146 11.99 -6.21 -7.45
CA GLN A 146 11.57 -4.92 -6.91
C GLN A 146 12.51 -3.78 -7.34
N LEU A 147 13.81 -4.05 -7.52
CA LEU A 147 14.78 -3.05 -8.03
C LEU A 147 14.45 -2.63 -9.47
N LEU A 148 14.03 -3.58 -10.32
CA LEU A 148 13.66 -3.27 -11.71
C LEU A 148 12.35 -2.46 -11.75
N VAL A 149 11.36 -2.85 -10.95
CA VAL A 149 10.10 -2.09 -10.82
C VAL A 149 10.39 -0.68 -10.28
N ASN A 150 11.25 -0.57 -9.27
CA ASN A 150 11.66 0.72 -8.71
C ASN A 150 12.31 1.64 -9.75
N LYS A 151 13.18 1.09 -10.60
CA LYS A 151 13.83 1.86 -11.67
C LYS A 151 12.79 2.41 -12.65
N ASP A 152 11.88 1.57 -13.11
CA ASP A 152 10.81 1.99 -14.04
C ASP A 152 9.92 3.08 -13.43
N ILE A 153 9.49 2.91 -12.17
CA ILE A 153 8.71 3.92 -11.44
C ILE A 153 9.48 5.23 -11.26
N ALA A 154 10.78 5.15 -10.95
CA ALA A 154 11.63 6.34 -10.83
C ALA A 154 11.74 7.08 -12.17
N ASP A 155 11.92 6.35 -13.28
CA ASP A 155 11.98 6.91 -14.64
C ASP A 155 10.65 7.59 -15.01
N GLN A 156 9.50 6.98 -14.70
CA GLN A 156 8.17 7.58 -14.90
C GLN A 156 8.02 8.88 -14.10
N ILE A 157 8.38 8.87 -12.82
CA ILE A 157 8.32 10.05 -11.95
C ILE A 157 9.22 11.16 -12.48
N ALA A 158 10.47 10.85 -12.83
CA ALA A 158 11.42 11.82 -13.37
C ALA A 158 10.93 12.44 -14.70
N SER A 159 10.21 11.65 -15.53
CA SER A 159 9.60 12.08 -16.78
C SER A 159 8.30 12.90 -16.60
N GLY A 160 7.87 13.15 -15.36
CA GLY A 160 6.74 14.04 -15.07
C GLY A 160 5.46 13.36 -14.63
N GLU A 161 5.43 12.03 -14.41
CA GLU A 161 4.24 11.34 -13.88
C GLU A 161 3.89 11.86 -12.48
N ARG A 162 2.64 12.32 -12.31
CA ARG A 162 2.14 12.97 -11.07
C ARG A 162 1.16 12.12 -10.30
N SER A 163 0.52 11.15 -10.95
CA SER A 163 -0.48 10.31 -10.29
C SER A 163 0.15 9.32 -9.29
N ILE A 164 1.43 8.99 -9.42
CA ILE A 164 2.15 8.18 -8.44
C ILE A 164 2.54 9.05 -7.25
N PHE A 165 1.80 8.94 -6.14
CA PHE A 165 2.12 9.69 -4.92
C PHE A 165 2.93 8.88 -3.91
N GLY A 166 2.97 7.55 -4.03
CA GLY A 166 3.67 6.69 -3.09
C GLY A 166 4.02 5.32 -3.66
N VAL A 167 4.90 4.63 -2.98
CA VAL A 167 5.33 3.27 -3.31
C VAL A 167 5.34 2.39 -2.08
N MET A 168 5.25 1.07 -2.29
CA MET A 168 5.38 0.06 -1.25
C MET A 168 6.52 -0.88 -1.64
N ILE A 169 7.42 -1.15 -0.68
CA ILE A 169 8.59 -2.02 -0.85
C ILE A 169 8.54 -3.09 0.25
N GLU A 170 8.70 -4.35 -0.11
CA GLU A 170 8.96 -5.42 0.86
C GLU A 170 10.45 -5.50 1.16
N SER A 171 10.83 -5.01 2.33
CA SER A 171 12.21 -4.81 2.77
C SER A 171 12.42 -5.35 4.18
N ASN A 172 13.61 -5.88 4.45
CA ASN A 172 14.07 -6.25 5.79
C ASN A 172 15.59 -6.00 5.91
N LEU A 173 16.18 -6.29 7.08
CA LEU A 173 17.61 -6.15 7.28
C LEU A 173 18.41 -7.15 6.41
N VAL A 174 17.90 -8.40 6.33
CA VAL A 174 18.49 -9.49 5.53
C VAL A 174 17.50 -9.87 4.42
N GLU A 175 18.04 -10.11 3.23
CA GLU A 175 17.23 -10.46 2.06
C GLU A 175 16.60 -11.85 2.12
N GLY A 176 15.59 -12.05 1.27
CA GLY A 176 14.89 -13.32 1.14
C GLY A 176 13.88 -13.55 2.26
N ASN A 177 13.63 -14.80 2.53
CA ASN A 177 12.78 -15.25 3.63
C ASN A 177 13.28 -16.58 4.20
N GLN A 178 12.76 -16.94 5.36
CA GLN A 178 13.05 -18.19 6.08
C GLN A 178 11.77 -18.83 6.60
N SER A 179 11.79 -20.14 6.75
CA SER A 179 10.70 -20.85 7.41
C SER A 179 10.71 -20.62 8.91
N ILE A 180 9.53 -20.61 9.52
CA ILE A 180 9.40 -20.55 10.99
C ILE A 180 9.99 -21.83 11.58
N GLY A 181 10.91 -21.67 12.51
CA GLY A 181 11.59 -22.74 13.23
C GLY A 181 11.86 -22.36 14.69
N PRO A 182 12.68 -23.14 15.41
CA PRO A 182 13.13 -22.77 16.74
C PRO A 182 13.78 -21.36 16.71
N LYS A 183 13.55 -20.57 17.76
CA LYS A 183 14.00 -19.17 17.83
C LYS A 183 15.51 -19.03 17.60
N GLU A 184 16.28 -20.01 18.06
CA GLU A 184 17.73 -20.08 18.01
C GLU A 184 18.26 -20.29 16.58
N SER A 185 17.43 -20.86 15.69
CA SER A 185 17.79 -21.11 14.28
C SER A 185 17.36 -19.98 13.34
N LEU A 186 16.62 -18.99 13.84
CA LEU A 186 16.13 -17.90 13.00
C LEU A 186 17.20 -16.83 12.80
N THR A 187 17.38 -16.43 11.56
CA THR A 187 18.21 -15.28 11.20
C THR A 187 17.47 -13.99 11.58
N TYR A 188 18.07 -13.22 12.49
CA TYR A 188 17.51 -11.92 12.88
C TYR A 188 17.43 -10.97 11.68
N GLY A 189 16.27 -10.33 11.50
CA GLY A 189 16.08 -9.38 10.42
C GLY A 189 15.78 -10.01 9.04
N GLN A 190 15.56 -11.32 8.96
CA GLN A 190 15.06 -11.98 7.76
C GLN A 190 13.57 -12.27 7.88
N SER A 191 12.81 -12.10 6.79
CA SER A 191 11.36 -12.31 6.76
C SER A 191 10.99 -13.77 7.05
N ILE A 192 9.87 -13.99 7.74
CA ILE A 192 9.23 -15.29 7.93
C ILE A 192 7.96 -15.44 7.08
N THR A 193 7.70 -14.51 6.20
CA THR A 193 6.57 -14.48 5.26
C THR A 193 7.08 -14.29 3.84
N ASP A 194 6.71 -13.21 3.15
CA ASP A 194 7.16 -12.94 1.79
C ASP A 194 8.65 -12.51 1.77
N ALA A 195 9.37 -12.90 0.72
CA ALA A 195 10.78 -12.61 0.58
C ALA A 195 11.01 -11.11 0.32
N CYS A 196 11.91 -10.50 1.07
CA CYS A 196 12.22 -9.08 1.07
C CYS A 196 13.56 -8.78 0.37
N VAL A 197 13.73 -7.55 -0.12
CA VAL A 197 15.06 -7.00 -0.39
C VAL A 197 15.76 -6.67 0.93
N ASN A 198 17.11 -6.63 0.93
CA ASN A 198 17.88 -6.23 2.10
C ASN A 198 17.85 -4.70 2.30
N TRP A 199 18.49 -4.24 3.37
CA TRP A 199 18.52 -2.81 3.69
C TRP A 199 19.34 -1.99 2.67
N GLU A 200 20.45 -2.53 2.19
CA GLU A 200 21.33 -1.89 1.22
C GLU A 200 20.59 -1.64 -0.11
N ASP A 201 19.90 -2.65 -0.63
CA ASP A 201 19.06 -2.51 -1.83
C ASP A 201 17.93 -1.50 -1.59
N THR A 202 17.34 -1.49 -0.40
CA THR A 202 16.27 -0.54 -0.04
C THR A 202 16.80 0.89 -0.06
N GLU A 203 17.99 1.14 0.46
CA GLU A 203 18.60 2.46 0.44
C GLU A 203 18.87 2.94 -1.00
N ILE A 204 19.36 2.06 -1.86
CA ILE A 204 19.53 2.35 -3.30
C ILE A 204 18.20 2.73 -3.93
N MET A 205 17.14 1.95 -3.68
CA MET A 205 15.79 2.20 -4.19
C MET A 205 15.26 3.56 -3.74
N LEU A 206 15.38 3.89 -2.48
CA LEU A 206 14.91 5.16 -1.91
C LEU A 206 15.69 6.36 -2.47
N ASN A 207 17.00 6.23 -2.64
CA ASN A 207 17.84 7.29 -3.22
C ASN A 207 17.47 7.56 -4.68
N LEU A 208 17.19 6.52 -5.46
CA LEU A 208 16.75 6.66 -6.85
C LEU A 208 15.38 7.38 -6.93
N LEU A 209 14.41 7.00 -6.11
CA LEU A 209 13.10 7.66 -6.03
C LEU A 209 13.22 9.11 -5.58
N SER A 210 14.07 9.39 -4.58
CA SER A 210 14.33 10.77 -4.12
C SER A 210 14.88 11.64 -5.26
N SER A 211 15.82 11.12 -6.03
CA SER A 211 16.40 11.81 -7.19
C SER A 211 15.35 12.05 -8.29
N ALA A 212 14.50 11.07 -8.56
CA ALA A 212 13.41 11.17 -9.54
C ALA A 212 12.40 12.28 -9.15
N VAL A 213 12.01 12.34 -7.88
CA VAL A 213 11.11 13.38 -7.37
C VAL A 213 11.74 14.77 -7.48
N LYS A 214 13.04 14.90 -7.17
CA LYS A 214 13.78 16.18 -7.34
C LYS A 214 13.80 16.61 -8.79
N SER A 215 14.06 15.69 -9.73
CA SER A 215 14.05 15.97 -11.17
C SER A 215 12.67 16.43 -11.63
N ARG A 216 11.60 15.73 -11.23
CA ARG A 216 10.23 16.12 -11.55
C ARG A 216 9.90 17.53 -11.06
N ARG A 217 10.28 17.89 -9.82
CA ARG A 217 10.03 19.21 -9.25
C ARG A 217 10.75 20.31 -10.03
N LYS A 218 12.03 20.06 -10.37
CA LYS A 218 12.81 21.01 -11.17
C LYS A 218 12.19 21.27 -12.55
N ASN A 219 11.79 20.20 -13.26
CA ASN A 219 11.13 20.33 -14.57
C ASN A 219 9.81 21.11 -14.49
N LEU A 220 9.12 21.06 -13.36
CA LEU A 220 7.88 21.82 -13.13
C LEU A 220 8.13 23.31 -12.90
N GLU A 221 9.23 23.65 -12.21
CA GLU A 221 9.63 25.05 -11.98
C GLU A 221 10.11 25.70 -13.28
N GLU A 222 10.75 24.96 -14.17
CA GLU A 222 11.22 25.44 -15.47
C GLU A 222 10.08 25.63 -16.51
N THR A 223 8.89 25.04 -16.27
CA THR A 223 7.72 25.11 -17.16
C THR A 223 6.60 26.01 -16.65
N ALA A 224 6.73 26.58 -15.47
CA ALA A 224 5.77 27.52 -14.82
C ALA A 224 6.16 28.98 -15.05
#